data_ffd7300ccb5977f61bf1aec6b2e2a80b
#
_entry.id   ffd7300ccb5977f61bf1aec6b2e2a80b
#
_cell.length_a   1.000
_cell.length_b   1.000
_cell.length_c   1.000
_cell.angle_alpha   90.00
_cell.angle_beta   90.00
_cell.angle_gamma   90.00
#
_symmetry.space_group_name_H-M   'P 1'
#
loop_
_entity.id
_entity.type
_entity.pdbx_description
1 polymer ?
#
loop_
_entity_poly.entity_id
_entity_poly.type
_entity_poly.pdbx_seq_one_letter_code
_entity_poly.pdbx_strand_id
1 'polypeptide(L)'
;MTSADGAASAAVSAPKVPFKPLPQKGPDVTVERRADGSILVRSNHAPGEGPRSIAHLLRDKALAHPDRPWMKQREPGHGPWRQVTYGEALRAAEGIAQSLLDRGLTGADSVMVLSSNSIEHALVMLGCYTAGVPVAPISPAYSLISSDHAKLRHCAAVVRPKVVFAQSGAMFERAFQTLSEVDTGLVFVTADGEGEGAIPLSDLLATAPTAAVEAARETLGHETVAKYLFTSGSTGMPKGVPQTFGMMSATIAGGEGLRAEEADPDVVPQSLEWMPWSHISAGNIGFNGVLWGGGTVHLDEGKPIPGMFETTIKNLYEVSPMVFGSAPIAFGMLAEAMERDPVLRASFFKNLRYMGYGGATLSNDVNERLQALAIAETGQRIPLTTMYGATETQGVTVTHWATEQVGLVGLPVPGVTIKLVPNGTKYEVRVKGPTVTTGYHNDPEKTAAAFDEEGFYRLGDAARFLNDNDPAQGMVFDGRVTEDFKLDSGTWVSVGTLRPDLVAACSPWVMDAVICGQDKPFIGALFWPSMAGMQTLAADAGPGTPLEKLTALLSGKLAAFNTTAGGSSRRIGRFVIMTEPPSIDAGEITDKGYVNQRATLERRDGLVQNIYANPPGAGVATV
;
A
#
# COMPACT_ATOMS: atom_id res chain seq x y z
N MET A 1 35.69 60.75 -0.61
CA MET A 1 35.33 60.50 -1.99
C MET A 1 34.56 59.23 -2.04
N THR A 2 33.32 59.40 -2.12
CA THR A 2 32.16 58.64 -2.57
C THR A 2 32.24 57.11 -2.43
N SER A 3 31.62 56.64 -1.38
CA SER A 3 31.10 55.31 -1.19
C SER A 3 29.93 55.04 -2.15
N ALA A 4 29.97 53.96 -2.89
CA ALA A 4 28.83 53.46 -3.65
C ALA A 4 28.19 52.32 -2.84
N ASP A 5 27.09 52.64 -2.17
CA ASP A 5 26.19 51.66 -1.60
C ASP A 5 25.49 50.86 -2.67
N GLY A 6 25.86 49.60 -2.80
CA GLY A 6 25.15 48.61 -3.59
C GLY A 6 24.01 47.98 -2.79
N ALA A 7 22.83 48.60 -2.83
CA ALA A 7 21.63 47.94 -2.31
C ALA A 7 21.29 46.69 -3.15
N ALA A 8 21.56 45.51 -2.59
CA ALA A 8 21.03 44.26 -3.10
C ALA A 8 19.49 44.29 -2.95
N SER A 9 18.80 44.49 -4.06
CA SER A 9 17.35 44.31 -4.17
C SER A 9 17.00 42.86 -3.81
N ALA A 10 16.45 42.65 -2.63
CA ALA A 10 15.79 41.41 -2.30
C ALA A 10 14.60 41.23 -3.27
N ALA A 11 14.74 40.32 -4.20
CA ALA A 11 13.63 39.94 -5.06
C ALA A 11 12.50 39.41 -4.15
N VAL A 12 11.45 40.19 -4.02
CA VAL A 12 10.21 39.77 -3.38
C VAL A 12 9.65 38.66 -4.26
N SER A 13 9.79 37.40 -3.82
CA SER A 13 9.16 36.27 -4.51
C SER A 13 7.66 36.51 -4.57
N ALA A 14 7.08 36.37 -5.76
CA ALA A 14 5.62 36.46 -5.92
C ALA A 14 4.92 35.54 -4.90
N PRO A 15 3.80 35.97 -4.30
CA PRO A 15 3.10 35.14 -3.32
C PRO A 15 2.72 33.81 -3.99
N LYS A 16 3.11 32.70 -3.33
CA LYS A 16 2.78 31.35 -3.81
C LYS A 16 1.26 31.17 -3.81
N VAL A 17 0.73 30.56 -4.87
CA VAL A 17 -0.69 30.20 -4.96
C VAL A 17 -1.08 29.36 -3.75
N PRO A 18 -2.20 29.67 -3.03
CA PRO A 18 -2.59 28.94 -1.83
C PRO A 18 -3.02 27.51 -2.13
N PHE A 19 -2.89 26.65 -1.15
CA PHE A 19 -3.49 25.32 -1.18
C PHE A 19 -5.01 25.40 -0.95
N LYS A 20 -5.74 24.49 -1.56
CA LYS A 20 -7.13 24.20 -1.20
C LYS A 20 -7.17 23.80 0.28
N PRO A 21 -8.11 24.31 1.10
CA PRO A 21 -8.20 23.95 2.50
C PRO A 21 -8.41 22.46 2.72
N LEU A 22 -7.68 21.86 3.65
CA LEU A 22 -7.95 20.51 4.15
C LEU A 22 -8.96 20.63 5.31
N PRO A 23 -9.99 19.76 5.35
CA PRO A 23 -10.96 19.75 6.44
C PRO A 23 -10.40 18.99 7.66
N GLN A 24 -9.16 19.27 8.03
CA GLN A 24 -8.41 18.60 9.09
C GLN A 24 -7.75 19.63 10.02
N LYS A 25 -7.62 19.26 11.30
CA LYS A 25 -6.90 20.06 12.30
C LYS A 25 -5.42 20.15 11.93
N GLY A 26 -4.78 21.24 12.30
CA GLY A 26 -3.34 21.42 12.10
C GLY A 26 -2.50 20.44 12.94
N PRO A 27 -1.19 20.32 12.64
CA PRO A 27 -0.29 19.47 13.41
C PRO A 27 -0.15 19.98 14.85
N ASP A 28 -0.34 19.07 15.82
CA ASP A 28 -0.17 19.34 17.24
C ASP A 28 0.31 18.06 17.92
N VAL A 29 1.58 18.06 18.39
CA VAL A 29 2.25 16.87 18.94
C VAL A 29 3.04 17.18 20.19
N THR A 30 3.09 16.22 21.10
CA THR A 30 4.02 16.19 22.23
C THR A 30 5.20 15.27 21.87
N VAL A 31 6.42 15.77 22.12
CA VAL A 31 7.68 15.05 21.94
C VAL A 31 8.38 14.93 23.28
N GLU A 32 8.59 13.70 23.73
CA GLU A 32 9.30 13.36 24.97
C GLU A 32 10.65 12.72 24.62
N ARG A 33 11.76 13.39 24.95
CA ARG A 33 13.11 12.86 24.77
C ARG A 33 13.55 12.20 26.07
N ARG A 34 13.89 10.90 26.01
CA ARG A 34 14.24 10.08 27.18
C ARG A 34 15.73 10.01 27.41
N ALA A 35 16.15 9.60 28.61
CA ALA A 35 17.56 9.47 29.00
C ALA A 35 18.30 8.38 28.21
N ASP A 36 17.61 7.35 27.71
CA ASP A 36 18.17 6.30 26.86
C ASP A 36 18.34 6.73 25.39
N GLY A 37 18.03 7.99 25.09
CA GLY A 37 18.09 8.56 23.75
C GLY A 37 16.83 8.27 22.90
N SER A 38 15.89 7.48 23.39
CA SER A 38 14.63 7.25 22.68
C SER A 38 13.73 8.49 22.75
N ILE A 39 12.86 8.63 21.74
CA ILE A 39 11.95 9.76 21.60
C ILE A 39 10.54 9.24 21.44
N LEU A 40 9.61 9.66 22.30
CA LEU A 40 8.19 9.39 22.11
C LEU A 40 7.52 10.57 21.43
N VAL A 41 6.69 10.27 20.44
CA VAL A 41 5.89 11.25 19.70
C VAL A 41 4.42 10.86 19.77
N ARG A 42 3.56 11.78 20.16
CA ARG A 42 2.11 11.57 20.30
C ARG A 42 1.35 12.76 19.73
N SER A 43 0.22 12.51 19.10
CA SER A 43 -0.75 13.55 18.77
C SER A 43 -1.39 14.10 20.06
N ASN A 44 -1.58 15.42 20.14
CA ASN A 44 -2.36 16.07 21.21
C ASN A 44 -3.86 16.08 20.91
N HIS A 45 -4.26 15.76 19.68
CA HIS A 45 -5.67 15.59 19.35
C HIS A 45 -6.19 14.28 19.96
N ALA A 46 -7.36 14.34 20.58
CA ALA A 46 -8.05 13.15 21.04
C ALA A 46 -8.61 12.34 19.86
N PRO A 47 -8.64 11.00 19.94
CA PRO A 47 -9.40 10.21 18.98
C PRO A 47 -10.88 10.63 18.97
N GLY A 48 -11.52 10.58 17.81
CA GLY A 48 -12.96 10.71 17.70
C GLY A 48 -13.70 9.42 17.99
N GLU A 49 -14.93 9.31 17.50
CA GLU A 49 -15.73 8.09 17.61
C GLU A 49 -15.39 7.10 16.49
N GLY A 50 -15.56 5.83 16.77
CA GLY A 50 -15.46 4.73 15.82
C GLY A 50 -16.59 3.72 16.01
N PRO A 51 -16.92 2.90 15.01
CA PRO A 51 -18.03 1.94 15.10
C PRO A 51 -17.68 0.79 16.07
N ARG A 52 -18.70 0.20 16.70
CA ARG A 52 -18.55 -1.02 17.51
C ARG A 52 -17.99 -2.18 16.67
N SER A 53 -18.47 -2.33 15.45
CA SER A 53 -17.92 -3.22 14.42
C SER A 53 -18.32 -2.72 13.02
N ILE A 54 -17.65 -3.24 11.98
CA ILE A 54 -18.01 -2.90 10.59
C ILE A 54 -19.39 -3.47 10.21
N ALA A 55 -19.84 -4.58 10.82
CA ALA A 55 -21.18 -5.11 10.61
C ALA A 55 -22.27 -4.18 11.18
N HIS A 56 -22.05 -3.59 12.37
CA HIS A 56 -22.97 -2.56 12.90
C HIS A 56 -22.96 -1.31 12.03
N LEU A 57 -21.78 -0.86 11.60
CA LEU A 57 -21.64 0.29 10.69
C LEU A 57 -22.45 0.09 9.40
N LEU A 58 -22.34 -1.08 8.76
CA LEU A 58 -23.12 -1.39 7.56
C LEU A 58 -24.62 -1.27 7.83
N ARG A 59 -25.12 -1.89 8.93
CA ARG A 59 -26.51 -1.83 9.31
C ARG A 59 -26.98 -0.38 9.48
N ASP A 60 -26.24 0.42 10.24
CA ASP A 60 -26.61 1.80 10.55
C ASP A 60 -26.64 2.66 9.26
N LYS A 61 -25.67 2.49 8.36
CA LYS A 61 -25.64 3.20 7.08
C LYS A 61 -26.75 2.74 6.13
N ALA A 62 -27.08 1.44 6.12
CA ALA A 62 -28.16 0.89 5.30
C ALA A 62 -29.54 1.35 5.78
N LEU A 63 -29.76 1.49 7.09
CA LEU A 63 -30.98 2.03 7.65
C LEU A 63 -31.12 3.54 7.38
N ALA A 64 -30.03 4.29 7.44
CA ALA A 64 -30.04 5.72 7.17
C ALA A 64 -30.18 6.06 5.67
N HIS A 65 -29.60 5.25 4.78
CA HIS A 65 -29.50 5.53 3.35
C HIS A 65 -29.71 4.28 2.49
N PRO A 66 -30.87 3.59 2.57
CA PRO A 66 -31.06 2.27 1.93
C PRO A 66 -30.85 2.27 0.41
N ASP A 67 -31.25 3.34 -0.27
CA ASP A 67 -31.20 3.45 -1.73
C ASP A 67 -29.95 4.12 -2.27
N ARG A 68 -29.05 4.58 -1.39
CA ARG A 68 -27.79 5.21 -1.80
C ARG A 68 -26.84 4.16 -2.39
N PRO A 69 -26.28 4.38 -3.59
CA PRO A 69 -25.24 3.51 -4.12
C PRO A 69 -24.03 3.47 -3.19
N TRP A 70 -23.65 2.27 -2.76
CA TRP A 70 -22.45 2.06 -1.96
C TRP A 70 -21.24 1.69 -2.83
N MET A 71 -21.44 0.76 -3.77
CA MET A 71 -20.37 0.29 -4.63
C MET A 71 -20.82 0.18 -6.08
N LYS A 72 -19.94 0.56 -6.99
CA LYS A 72 -20.13 0.44 -8.44
C LYS A 72 -18.96 -0.29 -9.07
N GLN A 73 -19.26 -1.13 -10.04
CA GLN A 73 -18.30 -1.91 -10.81
C GLN A 73 -18.69 -1.92 -12.28
N ARG A 74 -17.70 -1.80 -13.18
CA ARG A 74 -17.94 -1.96 -14.60
C ARG A 74 -18.35 -3.40 -14.93
N GLU A 75 -19.27 -3.53 -15.87
CA GLU A 75 -19.44 -4.79 -16.58
C GLU A 75 -18.22 -5.05 -17.50
N PRO A 76 -17.94 -6.32 -17.84
CA PRO A 76 -16.81 -6.68 -18.68
C PRO A 76 -16.71 -5.85 -19.97
N GLY A 77 -15.49 -5.58 -20.42
CA GLY A 77 -15.26 -4.82 -21.65
C GLY A 77 -15.51 -3.31 -21.51
N HIS A 78 -15.38 -2.76 -20.31
CA HIS A 78 -15.67 -1.37 -19.99
C HIS A 78 -17.14 -1.01 -20.25
N GLY A 79 -18.04 -1.94 -19.90
CA GLY A 79 -19.49 -1.79 -20.00
C GLY A 79 -20.07 -0.77 -19.01
N PRO A 80 -21.41 -0.71 -18.89
CA PRO A 80 -22.06 0.19 -17.93
C PRO A 80 -21.67 -0.14 -16.49
N TRP A 81 -21.90 0.83 -15.59
CA TRP A 81 -21.71 0.63 -14.16
C TRP A 81 -22.87 -0.17 -13.58
N ARG A 82 -22.65 -1.41 -13.14
CA ARG A 82 -23.56 -2.09 -12.21
C ARG A 82 -23.30 -1.57 -10.81
N GLN A 83 -24.27 -1.60 -9.94
CA GLN A 83 -24.15 -1.06 -8.58
C GLN A 83 -24.87 -1.93 -7.55
N VAL A 84 -24.48 -1.75 -6.31
CA VAL A 84 -25.18 -2.24 -5.12
C VAL A 84 -25.40 -1.07 -4.17
N THR A 85 -26.63 -0.94 -3.66
CA THR A 85 -26.97 0.08 -2.66
C THR A 85 -26.61 -0.40 -1.25
N TYR A 86 -26.61 0.51 -0.27
CA TYR A 86 -26.40 0.14 1.13
C TYR A 86 -27.41 -0.87 1.64
N GLY A 87 -28.71 -0.69 1.28
CA GLY A 87 -29.78 -1.61 1.66
C GLY A 87 -29.63 -2.99 1.01
N GLU A 88 -29.23 -3.04 -0.25
CA GLU A 88 -28.94 -4.31 -0.95
C GLU A 88 -27.71 -5.01 -0.34
N ALA A 89 -26.67 -4.26 -0.02
CA ALA A 89 -25.46 -4.80 0.63
C ALA A 89 -25.78 -5.39 2.01
N LEU A 90 -26.62 -4.75 2.80
CA LEU A 90 -27.06 -5.29 4.10
C LEU A 90 -27.83 -6.61 3.91
N ARG A 91 -28.84 -6.66 3.02
CA ARG A 91 -29.59 -7.90 2.76
C ARG A 91 -28.68 -9.04 2.27
N ALA A 92 -27.77 -8.73 1.37
CA ALA A 92 -26.78 -9.69 0.87
C ALA A 92 -25.87 -10.21 1.99
N ALA A 93 -25.34 -9.32 2.84
CA ALA A 93 -24.51 -9.69 3.97
C ALA A 93 -25.26 -10.56 4.98
N GLU A 94 -26.54 -10.29 5.24
CA GLU A 94 -27.36 -11.08 6.14
C GLU A 94 -27.68 -12.48 5.56
N GLY A 95 -27.94 -12.59 4.25
CA GLY A 95 -28.11 -13.87 3.59
C GLY A 95 -26.85 -14.74 3.63
N ILE A 96 -25.71 -14.15 3.29
CA ILE A 96 -24.41 -14.84 3.39
C ILE A 96 -24.14 -15.24 4.84
N ALA A 97 -24.36 -14.34 5.82
CA ALA A 97 -24.14 -14.62 7.22
C ALA A 97 -24.99 -15.81 7.70
N GLN A 98 -26.29 -15.84 7.35
CA GLN A 98 -27.18 -16.96 7.68
C GLN A 98 -26.65 -18.26 7.09
N SER A 99 -26.24 -18.25 5.82
CA SER A 99 -25.69 -19.42 5.14
C SER A 99 -24.42 -19.97 5.82
N LEU A 100 -23.55 -19.08 6.34
CA LEU A 100 -22.36 -19.49 7.11
C LEU A 100 -22.75 -20.07 8.48
N LEU A 101 -23.70 -19.44 9.19
CA LEU A 101 -24.20 -19.92 10.47
C LEU A 101 -24.90 -21.28 10.34
N ASP A 102 -25.70 -21.50 9.28
CA ASP A 102 -26.37 -22.79 9.01
C ASP A 102 -25.38 -23.92 8.75
N ARG A 103 -24.18 -23.60 8.28
CA ARG A 103 -23.06 -24.54 8.13
C ARG A 103 -22.26 -24.74 9.42
N GLY A 104 -22.66 -24.07 10.52
CA GLY A 104 -22.02 -24.17 11.83
C GLY A 104 -20.70 -23.41 11.94
N LEU A 105 -20.38 -22.47 11.03
CA LEU A 105 -19.17 -21.67 11.14
C LEU A 105 -19.27 -20.68 12.31
N THR A 106 -18.14 -20.48 12.97
CA THR A 106 -17.97 -19.61 14.14
C THR A 106 -16.74 -18.73 13.98
N GLY A 107 -16.45 -17.90 14.98
CA GLY A 107 -15.21 -17.11 15.03
C GLY A 107 -13.91 -17.94 15.11
N ALA A 108 -14.00 -19.25 15.34
CA ALA A 108 -12.86 -20.17 15.30
C ALA A 108 -12.54 -20.69 13.89
N ASP A 109 -13.45 -20.50 12.94
CA ASP A 109 -13.32 -20.89 11.54
C ASP A 109 -12.90 -19.70 10.70
N SER A 110 -12.69 -19.91 9.39
CA SER A 110 -12.44 -18.80 8.45
C SER A 110 -13.01 -19.06 7.07
N VAL A 111 -13.23 -17.96 6.33
CA VAL A 111 -13.54 -17.96 4.89
C VAL A 111 -12.34 -17.40 4.15
N MET A 112 -11.78 -18.16 3.21
CA MET A 112 -10.71 -17.69 2.33
C MET A 112 -11.32 -17.08 1.05
N VAL A 113 -10.75 -15.96 0.60
CA VAL A 113 -11.22 -15.27 -0.62
C VAL A 113 -10.11 -15.23 -1.66
N LEU A 114 -10.38 -15.83 -2.81
CA LEU A 114 -9.53 -15.86 -4.01
C LEU A 114 -10.18 -14.98 -5.09
N SER A 115 -10.04 -13.68 -4.97
CA SER A 115 -10.70 -12.72 -5.84
C SER A 115 -9.92 -11.42 -5.96
N SER A 116 -9.98 -10.78 -7.12
CA SER A 116 -9.73 -9.36 -7.24
C SER A 116 -10.85 -8.58 -6.52
N ASN A 117 -10.75 -7.25 -6.47
CA ASN A 117 -11.84 -6.43 -5.96
C ASN A 117 -13.08 -6.62 -6.84
N SER A 118 -14.21 -6.92 -6.23
CA SER A 118 -15.51 -7.03 -6.91
C SER A 118 -16.64 -6.78 -5.91
N ILE A 119 -17.83 -6.51 -6.40
CA ILE A 119 -19.02 -6.39 -5.55
C ILE A 119 -19.22 -7.68 -4.76
N GLU A 120 -19.08 -8.85 -5.38
CA GLU A 120 -19.24 -10.15 -4.75
C GLU A 120 -18.21 -10.37 -3.62
N HIS A 121 -16.94 -10.02 -3.85
CA HIS A 121 -15.90 -10.07 -2.82
C HIS A 121 -16.30 -9.20 -1.61
N ALA A 122 -16.77 -7.97 -1.85
CA ALA A 122 -17.22 -7.07 -0.80
C ALA A 122 -18.39 -7.64 0.00
N LEU A 123 -19.38 -8.21 -0.69
CA LEU A 123 -20.56 -8.81 -0.06
C LEU A 123 -20.17 -10.02 0.81
N VAL A 124 -19.24 -10.88 0.32
CA VAL A 124 -18.72 -12.01 1.11
C VAL A 124 -17.99 -11.52 2.36
N MET A 125 -17.13 -10.49 2.24
CA MET A 125 -16.48 -9.90 3.42
C MET A 125 -17.50 -9.39 4.44
N LEU A 126 -18.50 -8.65 4.01
CA LEU A 126 -19.54 -8.10 4.89
C LEU A 126 -20.41 -9.21 5.52
N GLY A 127 -20.71 -10.27 4.77
CA GLY A 127 -21.39 -11.46 5.30
C GLY A 127 -20.60 -12.15 6.38
N CYS A 128 -19.30 -12.35 6.17
CA CYS A 128 -18.38 -12.90 7.16
C CYS A 128 -18.33 -12.01 8.42
N TYR A 129 -18.20 -10.70 8.26
CA TYR A 129 -18.23 -9.76 9.38
C TYR A 129 -19.52 -9.84 10.17
N THR A 130 -20.67 -9.95 9.48
CA THR A 130 -22.01 -10.04 10.11
C THR A 130 -22.19 -11.35 10.89
N ALA A 131 -21.65 -12.46 10.36
CA ALA A 131 -21.66 -13.75 11.05
C ALA A 131 -20.63 -13.87 12.19
N GLY A 132 -19.68 -12.94 12.29
CA GLY A 132 -18.55 -13.05 13.22
C GLY A 132 -17.51 -14.11 12.81
N VAL A 133 -17.46 -14.47 11.52
CA VAL A 133 -16.52 -15.43 10.96
C VAL A 133 -15.36 -14.67 10.30
N PRO A 134 -14.11 -14.88 10.70
CA PRO A 134 -12.97 -14.21 10.08
C PRO A 134 -12.85 -14.49 8.58
N VAL A 135 -12.61 -13.45 7.78
CA VAL A 135 -12.34 -13.57 6.35
C VAL A 135 -10.86 -13.39 6.04
N ALA A 136 -10.32 -14.16 5.10
CA ALA A 136 -8.92 -14.10 4.68
C ALA A 136 -8.81 -13.81 3.18
N PRO A 137 -8.79 -12.54 2.74
CA PRO A 137 -8.50 -12.19 1.36
C PRO A 137 -7.05 -12.50 1.01
N ILE A 138 -6.86 -13.41 0.07
CA ILE A 138 -5.54 -13.83 -0.39
C ILE A 138 -5.19 -13.05 -1.66
N SER A 139 -3.93 -12.65 -1.76
CA SER A 139 -3.45 -12.01 -2.99
C SER A 139 -3.71 -12.89 -4.21
N PRO A 140 -4.38 -12.38 -5.26
CA PRO A 140 -4.62 -13.13 -6.50
C PRO A 140 -3.33 -13.67 -7.13
N ALA A 141 -2.19 -13.03 -6.88
CA ALA A 141 -0.90 -13.46 -7.38
C ALA A 141 -0.49 -14.86 -6.87
N TYR A 142 -0.90 -15.25 -5.66
CA TYR A 142 -0.59 -16.57 -5.10
C TYR A 142 -1.40 -17.71 -5.75
N SER A 143 -2.47 -17.37 -6.46
CA SER A 143 -3.32 -18.32 -7.19
C SER A 143 -3.12 -18.27 -8.71
N LEU A 144 -2.93 -17.06 -9.27
CA LEU A 144 -2.98 -16.83 -10.72
C LEU A 144 -1.58 -16.69 -11.36
N ILE A 145 -0.58 -16.22 -10.61
CA ILE A 145 0.77 -15.98 -11.10
C ILE A 145 1.74 -17.05 -10.59
N SER A 146 1.55 -17.49 -9.35
CA SER A 146 2.36 -18.57 -8.75
C SER A 146 2.26 -19.84 -9.56
N SER A 147 3.40 -20.48 -9.80
CA SER A 147 3.48 -21.75 -10.50
C SER A 147 3.33 -22.96 -9.58
N ASP A 148 3.80 -22.85 -8.34
CA ASP A 148 3.84 -23.95 -7.36
C ASP A 148 2.76 -23.86 -6.28
N HIS A 149 2.04 -22.73 -6.18
CA HIS A 149 1.06 -22.42 -5.15
C HIS A 149 1.53 -22.62 -3.70
N ALA A 150 2.85 -22.61 -3.44
CA ALA A 150 3.39 -22.86 -2.11
C ALA A 150 2.89 -21.84 -1.08
N LYS A 151 2.80 -20.54 -1.46
CA LYS A 151 2.26 -19.49 -0.60
C LYS A 151 0.75 -19.65 -0.35
N LEU A 152 -0.01 -20.10 -1.36
CA LEU A 152 -1.45 -20.37 -1.20
C LEU A 152 -1.69 -21.51 -0.21
N ARG A 153 -0.98 -22.65 -0.37
CA ARG A 153 -1.04 -23.77 0.60
C ARG A 153 -0.69 -23.33 2.01
N HIS A 154 0.36 -22.53 2.13
CA HIS A 154 0.79 -22.00 3.42
C HIS A 154 -0.29 -21.11 4.07
N CYS A 155 -0.87 -20.17 3.31
CA CYS A 155 -1.96 -19.33 3.82
C CYS A 155 -3.15 -20.18 4.28
N ALA A 156 -3.54 -21.21 3.51
CA ALA A 156 -4.60 -22.14 3.89
C ALA A 156 -4.28 -22.91 5.17
N ALA A 157 -3.05 -23.39 5.33
CA ALA A 157 -2.60 -24.08 6.55
C ALA A 157 -2.62 -23.16 7.78
N VAL A 158 -2.36 -21.85 7.61
CA VAL A 158 -2.39 -20.88 8.72
C VAL A 158 -3.82 -20.60 9.16
N VAL A 159 -4.74 -20.28 8.25
CA VAL A 159 -6.11 -19.84 8.62
C VAL A 159 -7.14 -20.96 8.63
N ARG A 160 -6.82 -22.14 8.09
CA ARG A 160 -7.67 -23.35 8.06
C ARG A 160 -9.10 -23.04 7.64
N PRO A 161 -9.31 -22.55 6.40
CA PRO A 161 -10.64 -22.15 5.96
C PRO A 161 -11.61 -23.33 5.92
N LYS A 162 -12.90 -23.07 6.11
CA LYS A 162 -13.99 -24.02 5.86
C LYS A 162 -14.68 -23.76 4.54
N VAL A 163 -14.66 -22.49 4.13
CA VAL A 163 -15.22 -22.03 2.86
C VAL A 163 -14.15 -21.28 2.08
N VAL A 164 -14.08 -21.52 0.78
CA VAL A 164 -13.21 -20.79 -0.16
C VAL A 164 -14.11 -20.14 -1.20
N PHE A 165 -14.11 -18.80 -1.23
CA PHE A 165 -14.82 -18.04 -2.26
C PHE A 165 -13.86 -17.65 -3.38
N ALA A 166 -14.30 -17.77 -4.65
CA ALA A 166 -13.61 -17.21 -5.80
C ALA A 166 -14.58 -16.45 -6.72
N GLN A 167 -14.06 -15.40 -7.39
CA GLN A 167 -14.86 -14.64 -8.36
C GLN A 167 -15.21 -15.44 -9.62
N SER A 168 -14.43 -16.47 -9.96
CA SER A 168 -14.68 -17.33 -11.11
C SER A 168 -14.10 -18.73 -10.86
N GLY A 169 -14.94 -19.76 -11.06
CA GLY A 169 -14.53 -21.15 -10.92
C GLY A 169 -13.46 -21.54 -11.95
N ALA A 170 -13.63 -21.14 -13.19
CA ALA A 170 -12.70 -21.44 -14.27
C ALA A 170 -11.34 -20.77 -14.06
N MET A 171 -11.32 -19.48 -13.65
CA MET A 171 -10.09 -18.74 -13.43
C MET A 171 -9.25 -19.32 -12.29
N PHE A 172 -9.89 -19.83 -11.23
CA PHE A 172 -9.23 -20.33 -10.02
C PHE A 172 -9.21 -21.86 -9.90
N GLU A 173 -9.53 -22.59 -10.97
CA GLU A 173 -9.60 -24.06 -10.98
C GLU A 173 -8.33 -24.73 -10.42
N ARG A 174 -7.15 -24.32 -10.86
CA ARG A 174 -5.87 -24.84 -10.35
C ARG A 174 -5.67 -24.58 -8.86
N ALA A 175 -6.14 -23.43 -8.37
CA ALA A 175 -6.09 -23.10 -6.95
C ALA A 175 -7.05 -23.98 -6.14
N PHE A 176 -8.24 -24.27 -6.66
CA PHE A 176 -9.20 -25.19 -6.04
C PHE A 176 -8.62 -26.61 -5.93
N GLN A 177 -8.04 -27.13 -7.02
CA GLN A 177 -7.36 -28.43 -7.01
C GLN A 177 -6.26 -28.47 -5.94
N THR A 178 -5.41 -27.44 -5.90
CA THR A 178 -4.34 -27.31 -4.89
C THR A 178 -4.89 -27.30 -3.45
N LEU A 179 -5.98 -26.59 -3.20
CA LEU A 179 -6.58 -26.50 -1.87
C LEU A 179 -7.31 -27.78 -1.47
N SER A 180 -7.93 -28.48 -2.42
CA SER A 180 -8.55 -29.80 -2.18
C SER A 180 -7.52 -30.87 -1.78
N GLU A 181 -6.26 -30.75 -2.22
CA GLU A 181 -5.17 -31.60 -1.75
C GLU A 181 -4.79 -31.32 -0.27
N VAL A 182 -5.00 -30.09 0.20
CA VAL A 182 -4.71 -29.69 1.59
C VAL A 182 -5.82 -30.13 2.53
N ASP A 183 -7.08 -29.92 2.15
CA ASP A 183 -8.28 -30.32 2.93
C ASP A 183 -9.43 -30.66 1.97
N THR A 184 -9.87 -31.92 2.01
CA THR A 184 -10.99 -32.44 1.19
C THR A 184 -12.37 -31.99 1.70
N GLY A 185 -12.45 -31.40 2.89
CA GLY A 185 -13.69 -30.91 3.49
C GLY A 185 -14.03 -29.46 3.13
N LEU A 186 -13.26 -28.82 2.25
CA LEU A 186 -13.49 -27.45 1.84
C LEU A 186 -14.78 -27.29 1.02
N VAL A 187 -15.56 -26.26 1.34
CA VAL A 187 -16.69 -25.83 0.53
C VAL A 187 -16.23 -24.71 -0.39
N PHE A 188 -16.34 -24.93 -1.71
CA PHE A 188 -16.04 -23.90 -2.70
C PHE A 188 -17.29 -23.13 -3.06
N VAL A 189 -17.19 -21.81 -3.14
CA VAL A 189 -18.26 -20.90 -3.53
C VAL A 189 -17.74 -20.01 -4.67
N THR A 190 -18.49 -19.86 -5.76
CA THR A 190 -18.07 -19.04 -6.89
C THR A 190 -19.13 -17.99 -7.25
N ALA A 191 -18.67 -16.82 -7.69
CA ALA A 191 -19.57 -15.75 -8.08
C ALA A 191 -20.31 -16.04 -9.40
N ASP A 192 -19.61 -16.72 -10.33
CA ASP A 192 -20.17 -17.14 -11.64
C ASP A 192 -20.99 -18.43 -11.58
N GLY A 193 -20.95 -19.16 -10.47
CA GLY A 193 -21.62 -20.45 -10.32
C GLY A 193 -20.92 -21.60 -11.06
N GLU A 194 -19.72 -21.36 -11.58
CA GLU A 194 -18.92 -22.35 -12.32
C GLU A 194 -17.91 -23.05 -11.37
N GLY A 195 -17.42 -24.22 -11.78
CA GLY A 195 -16.46 -25.02 -11.03
C GLY A 195 -17.05 -26.34 -10.52
N GLU A 196 -16.27 -27.42 -10.59
CA GLU A 196 -16.71 -28.75 -10.14
C GLU A 196 -16.98 -28.75 -8.63
N GLY A 197 -18.22 -29.09 -8.25
CA GLY A 197 -18.65 -29.13 -6.84
C GLY A 197 -18.76 -27.76 -6.16
N ALA A 198 -18.60 -26.65 -6.88
CA ALA A 198 -18.77 -25.34 -6.33
C ALA A 198 -20.24 -24.95 -6.15
N ILE A 199 -20.52 -24.21 -5.08
CA ILE A 199 -21.84 -23.64 -4.78
C ILE A 199 -21.89 -22.23 -5.40
N PRO A 200 -22.95 -21.87 -6.15
CA PRO A 200 -23.13 -20.49 -6.60
C PRO A 200 -23.28 -19.51 -5.43
N LEU A 201 -22.65 -18.34 -5.50
CA LEU A 201 -22.84 -17.30 -4.49
C LEU A 201 -24.31 -16.88 -4.37
N SER A 202 -25.08 -16.98 -5.47
CA SER A 202 -26.52 -16.72 -5.47
C SER A 202 -27.30 -17.53 -4.43
N ASP A 203 -26.86 -18.75 -4.13
CA ASP A 203 -27.51 -19.60 -3.12
C ASP A 203 -27.30 -19.06 -1.70
N LEU A 204 -26.10 -18.53 -1.43
CA LEU A 204 -25.81 -17.88 -0.15
C LEU A 204 -26.62 -16.57 -0.02
N LEU A 205 -26.68 -15.80 -1.09
CA LEU A 205 -27.46 -14.55 -1.15
C LEU A 205 -28.96 -14.76 -0.96
N ALA A 206 -29.49 -15.90 -1.45
CA ALA A 206 -30.91 -16.25 -1.35
C ALA A 206 -31.29 -16.83 0.02
N THR A 207 -30.34 -17.11 0.91
CA THR A 207 -30.63 -17.66 2.24
C THR A 207 -31.37 -16.64 3.09
N ALA A 208 -32.59 -16.99 3.55
CA ALA A 208 -33.39 -16.09 4.35
C ALA A 208 -32.79 -15.90 5.75
N PRO A 209 -32.49 -14.66 6.19
CA PRO A 209 -31.95 -14.42 7.51
C PRO A 209 -32.98 -14.75 8.62
N THR A 210 -32.48 -15.33 9.71
CA THR A 210 -33.25 -15.60 10.92
C THR A 210 -32.77 -14.73 12.09
N ALA A 211 -33.36 -14.87 13.28
CA ALA A 211 -32.89 -14.21 14.49
C ALA A 211 -31.44 -14.56 14.85
N ALA A 212 -30.88 -15.65 14.29
CA ALA A 212 -29.50 -16.05 14.52
C ALA A 212 -28.49 -15.01 13.98
N VAL A 213 -28.79 -14.35 12.86
CA VAL A 213 -27.92 -13.31 12.28
C VAL A 213 -27.83 -12.09 13.21
N GLU A 214 -28.95 -11.65 13.76
CA GLU A 214 -28.94 -10.53 14.72
C GLU A 214 -28.25 -10.93 16.02
N ALA A 215 -28.50 -12.14 16.53
CA ALA A 215 -27.84 -12.66 17.71
C ALA A 215 -26.31 -12.73 17.49
N ALA A 216 -25.84 -13.19 16.33
CA ALA A 216 -24.41 -13.21 16.00
C ALA A 216 -23.84 -11.77 15.95
N ARG A 217 -24.51 -10.83 15.27
CA ARG A 217 -24.11 -9.43 15.20
C ARG A 217 -23.96 -8.79 16.57
N GLU A 218 -24.89 -9.04 17.48
CA GLU A 218 -24.85 -8.50 18.86
C GLU A 218 -23.68 -9.04 19.71
N THR A 219 -23.09 -10.17 19.35
CA THR A 219 -21.88 -10.68 20.04
C THR A 219 -20.59 -9.97 19.60
N LEU A 220 -20.62 -9.24 18.46
CA LEU A 220 -19.43 -8.61 17.92
C LEU A 220 -18.95 -7.45 18.79
N GLY A 221 -17.67 -7.41 19.04
CA GLY A 221 -17.01 -6.35 19.80
C GLY A 221 -15.61 -6.07 19.28
N HIS A 222 -14.91 -5.15 19.91
CA HIS A 222 -13.58 -4.70 19.49
C HIS A 222 -12.55 -5.84 19.47
N GLU A 223 -12.66 -6.85 20.33
CA GLU A 223 -11.74 -7.99 20.38
C GLU A 223 -12.04 -9.06 19.31
N THR A 224 -13.19 -8.95 18.61
CA THR A 224 -13.55 -9.93 17.58
C THR A 224 -12.60 -9.81 16.38
N VAL A 225 -11.95 -10.92 16.02
CA VAL A 225 -11.15 -11.01 14.79
C VAL A 225 -12.08 -11.02 13.60
N ALA A 226 -11.98 -10.00 12.76
CA ALA A 226 -12.81 -9.83 11.57
C ALA A 226 -12.13 -10.39 10.30
N LYS A 227 -10.80 -10.30 10.25
CA LYS A 227 -10.04 -10.57 9.04
C LYS A 227 -8.64 -11.08 9.37
N TYR A 228 -8.09 -11.92 8.51
CA TYR A 228 -6.66 -12.20 8.44
C TYR A 228 -6.07 -11.58 7.18
N LEU A 229 -5.07 -10.71 7.34
CA LEU A 229 -4.28 -10.22 6.23
C LEU A 229 -2.90 -10.86 6.25
N PHE A 230 -2.35 -11.15 5.08
CA PHE A 230 -1.05 -11.78 4.96
C PHE A 230 0.03 -10.77 4.56
N THR A 231 1.19 -10.85 5.22
CA THR A 231 2.36 -10.05 4.88
C THR A 231 3.44 -10.95 4.30
N SER A 232 4.05 -10.52 3.22
CA SER A 232 5.27 -11.11 2.70
C SER A 232 6.45 -10.73 3.59
N GLY A 233 6.56 -11.36 4.77
CA GLY A 233 7.68 -11.08 5.68
C GLY A 233 9.04 -11.19 4.97
N SER A 234 10.05 -10.52 5.50
CA SER A 234 11.45 -10.58 5.02
C SER A 234 12.05 -12.00 4.99
N THR A 235 11.34 -12.99 5.53
CA THR A 235 11.78 -14.39 5.69
C THR A 235 11.10 -15.39 4.77
N GLY A 236 10.37 -14.95 3.73
CA GLY A 236 9.86 -15.84 2.68
C GLY A 236 8.36 -16.15 2.76
N MET A 237 7.87 -16.95 3.74
CA MET A 237 6.45 -17.33 3.80
C MET A 237 5.58 -16.25 4.47
N PRO A 238 4.36 -16.00 3.94
CA PRO A 238 3.45 -14.99 4.45
C PRO A 238 3.04 -15.26 5.91
N LYS A 239 2.98 -14.20 6.73
CA LYS A 239 2.49 -14.26 8.11
C LYS A 239 1.04 -13.81 8.17
N GLY A 240 0.18 -14.55 8.85
CA GLY A 240 -1.21 -14.18 9.08
C GLY A 240 -1.33 -13.15 10.21
N VAL A 241 -1.82 -11.96 9.88
CA VAL A 241 -2.02 -10.87 10.84
C VAL A 241 -3.51 -10.73 11.14
N PRO A 242 -3.96 -11.04 12.36
CA PRO A 242 -5.35 -10.82 12.74
C PRO A 242 -5.67 -9.32 12.75
N GLN A 243 -6.81 -8.99 12.18
CA GLN A 243 -7.38 -7.65 12.15
C GLN A 243 -8.68 -7.68 12.96
N THR A 244 -8.71 -7.06 14.12
CA THR A 244 -9.92 -7.00 14.95
C THR A 244 -10.80 -5.81 14.55
N PHE A 245 -12.08 -5.85 14.90
CA PHE A 245 -12.95 -4.69 14.74
C PHE A 245 -12.47 -3.50 15.55
N GLY A 246 -11.81 -3.72 16.68
CA GLY A 246 -11.22 -2.66 17.48
C GLY A 246 -10.10 -1.93 16.76
N MET A 247 -9.22 -2.63 16.06
CA MET A 247 -8.17 -2.03 15.23
C MET A 247 -8.77 -1.18 14.10
N MET A 248 -9.82 -1.69 13.42
CA MET A 248 -10.52 -0.97 12.35
C MET A 248 -11.25 0.27 12.90
N SER A 249 -11.93 0.12 14.03
CA SER A 249 -12.61 1.21 14.72
C SER A 249 -11.64 2.30 15.18
N ALA A 250 -10.51 1.92 15.76
CA ALA A 250 -9.48 2.85 16.19
C ALA A 250 -8.85 3.63 15.03
N THR A 251 -8.72 3.01 13.86
CA THR A 251 -8.25 3.69 12.64
C THR A 251 -9.23 4.76 12.19
N ILE A 252 -10.54 4.46 12.20
CA ILE A 252 -11.60 5.43 11.91
C ILE A 252 -11.59 6.54 12.96
N ALA A 253 -11.56 6.19 14.24
CA ALA A 253 -11.54 7.14 15.34
C ALA A 253 -10.31 8.08 15.31
N GLY A 254 -9.15 7.57 14.90
CA GLY A 254 -7.95 8.39 14.68
C GLY A 254 -8.16 9.44 13.58
N GLY A 255 -8.77 9.04 12.46
CA GLY A 255 -9.13 9.95 11.37
C GLY A 255 -10.15 11.01 11.80
N GLU A 256 -11.21 10.59 12.50
CA GLU A 256 -12.23 11.50 13.04
C GLU A 256 -11.65 12.48 14.07
N GLY A 257 -10.69 12.07 14.89
CA GLY A 257 -9.98 12.95 15.82
C GLY A 257 -9.23 14.09 15.13
N LEU A 258 -8.81 13.90 13.88
CA LEU A 258 -8.17 14.92 13.06
C LEU A 258 -9.15 15.78 12.25
N ARG A 259 -10.43 15.44 12.19
CA ARG A 259 -11.44 16.20 11.46
C ARG A 259 -11.64 17.58 12.12
N ALA A 260 -11.53 18.65 11.33
CA ALA A 260 -11.74 20.03 11.78
C ALA A 260 -13.17 20.52 11.56
N GLU A 261 -13.88 19.96 10.58
CA GLU A 261 -15.21 20.37 10.17
C GLU A 261 -16.13 19.15 10.13
N GLU A 262 -17.39 19.34 10.45
CA GLU A 262 -18.39 18.31 10.24
C GLU A 262 -18.56 18.00 8.74
N ALA A 263 -18.85 16.76 8.43
CA ALA A 263 -19.13 16.37 7.05
C ALA A 263 -20.48 17.00 6.62
N ASP A 264 -20.49 17.60 5.44
CA ASP A 264 -21.74 18.05 4.83
C ASP A 264 -22.61 16.84 4.49
N PRO A 265 -23.80 16.67 5.10
CA PRO A 265 -24.66 15.51 4.90
C PRO A 265 -25.18 15.36 3.45
N ASP A 266 -25.22 16.46 2.71
CA ASP A 266 -25.69 16.49 1.32
C ASP A 266 -24.58 16.09 0.33
N VAL A 267 -23.34 16.02 0.77
CA VAL A 267 -22.19 15.62 -0.05
C VAL A 267 -21.92 14.12 0.09
N VAL A 268 -22.14 13.36 -0.98
CA VAL A 268 -21.80 11.93 -1.04
C VAL A 268 -20.36 11.78 -1.55
N PRO A 269 -19.41 11.34 -0.69
CA PRO A 269 -18.04 11.12 -1.13
C PRO A 269 -17.96 10.08 -2.26
N GLN A 270 -17.19 10.40 -3.30
CA GLN A 270 -16.93 9.51 -4.42
C GLN A 270 -15.45 9.13 -4.42
N SER A 271 -15.15 7.85 -4.58
CA SER A 271 -13.78 7.35 -4.73
C SER A 271 -13.67 6.42 -5.94
N LEU A 272 -12.46 6.33 -6.48
CA LEU A 272 -12.09 5.37 -7.52
C LEU A 272 -10.95 4.51 -6.94
N GLU A 273 -11.15 3.19 -6.83
CA GLU A 273 -10.26 2.30 -6.07
C GLU A 273 -9.85 1.08 -6.90
N TRP A 274 -8.54 0.91 -7.06
CA TRP A 274 -7.94 -0.24 -7.75
C TRP A 274 -7.08 -1.13 -6.82
N MET A 275 -6.63 -0.59 -5.68
CA MET A 275 -5.72 -1.31 -4.79
C MET A 275 -6.39 -2.54 -4.18
N PRO A 276 -5.68 -3.70 -4.13
CA PRO A 276 -6.27 -4.95 -3.67
C PRO A 276 -6.71 -4.92 -2.20
N TRP A 277 -7.86 -5.51 -1.88
CA TRP A 277 -8.38 -5.61 -0.51
C TRP A 277 -7.68 -6.67 0.35
N SER A 278 -6.78 -7.46 -0.24
CA SER A 278 -5.79 -8.24 0.52
C SER A 278 -4.73 -7.38 1.19
N HIS A 279 -4.72 -6.05 0.94
CA HIS A 279 -3.81 -5.10 1.55
C HIS A 279 -4.53 -4.18 2.53
N ILE A 280 -3.82 -3.80 3.61
CA ILE A 280 -4.37 -3.00 4.70
C ILE A 280 -4.90 -1.63 4.25
N SER A 281 -4.21 -0.95 3.33
CA SER A 281 -4.57 0.39 2.87
C SER A 281 -5.94 0.42 2.19
N ALA A 282 -6.19 -0.48 1.23
CA ALA A 282 -7.48 -0.55 0.54
C ALA A 282 -8.50 -1.41 1.30
N GLY A 283 -8.08 -2.60 1.78
CA GLY A 283 -8.99 -3.58 2.37
C GLY A 283 -9.51 -3.23 3.76
N ASN A 284 -8.84 -2.34 4.49
CA ASN A 284 -9.34 -1.83 5.77
C ASN A 284 -9.53 -0.32 5.70
N ILE A 285 -8.47 0.46 5.45
CA ILE A 285 -8.54 1.92 5.58
C ILE A 285 -9.48 2.51 4.51
N GLY A 286 -9.27 2.20 3.24
CA GLY A 286 -10.11 2.68 2.14
C GLY A 286 -11.54 2.16 2.24
N PHE A 287 -11.71 0.83 2.32
CA PHE A 287 -13.00 0.16 2.37
C PHE A 287 -13.88 0.65 3.53
N ASN A 288 -13.34 0.64 4.75
CA ASN A 288 -14.08 1.05 5.94
C ASN A 288 -14.28 2.57 5.99
N GLY A 289 -13.32 3.35 5.46
CA GLY A 289 -13.43 4.81 5.39
C GLY A 289 -14.57 5.28 4.50
N VAL A 290 -14.75 4.66 3.33
CA VAL A 290 -15.89 4.96 2.44
C VAL A 290 -17.20 4.55 3.10
N LEU A 291 -17.25 3.38 3.74
CA LEU A 291 -18.45 2.91 4.45
C LEU A 291 -18.79 3.86 5.61
N TRP A 292 -17.80 4.30 6.40
CA TRP A 292 -17.98 5.27 7.48
C TRP A 292 -18.52 6.61 6.97
N GLY A 293 -17.94 7.12 5.89
CA GLY A 293 -18.36 8.38 5.28
C GLY A 293 -19.70 8.33 4.55
N GLY A 294 -20.35 7.15 4.43
CA GLY A 294 -21.58 6.99 3.64
C GLY A 294 -21.39 7.28 2.15
N GLY A 295 -20.16 7.08 1.64
CA GLY A 295 -19.78 7.38 0.27
C GLY A 295 -20.08 6.28 -0.74
N THR A 296 -19.70 6.54 -2.00
CA THR A 296 -19.75 5.56 -3.10
C THR A 296 -18.34 5.24 -3.57
N VAL A 297 -18.02 3.96 -3.63
CA VAL A 297 -16.77 3.45 -4.24
C VAL A 297 -17.04 3.01 -5.68
N HIS A 298 -16.20 3.46 -6.59
CA HIS A 298 -16.14 2.93 -7.95
C HIS A 298 -14.93 1.99 -8.04
N LEU A 299 -15.16 0.73 -8.37
CA LEU A 299 -14.06 -0.23 -8.55
C LEU A 299 -13.36 0.03 -9.88
N ASP A 300 -12.06 0.20 -9.82
CA ASP A 300 -11.22 0.44 -10.98
C ASP A 300 -10.44 -0.84 -11.34
N GLU A 301 -10.64 -1.33 -12.55
CA GLU A 301 -9.89 -2.47 -13.08
C GLU A 301 -8.53 -2.02 -13.66
N GLY A 302 -8.32 -0.71 -13.78
CA GLY A 302 -7.05 -0.12 -14.17
C GLY A 302 -5.97 -0.34 -13.11
N LYS A 303 -4.72 -0.36 -13.57
CA LYS A 303 -3.54 -0.46 -12.69
C LYS A 303 -2.47 0.50 -13.21
N PRO A 304 -1.59 1.03 -12.36
CA PRO A 304 -0.54 1.96 -12.78
C PRO A 304 0.63 1.24 -13.47
N ILE A 305 0.30 0.50 -14.52
CA ILE A 305 1.25 -0.16 -15.42
C ILE A 305 0.85 0.14 -16.87
N PRO A 306 1.80 0.22 -17.80
CA PRO A 306 1.51 0.46 -19.21
C PRO A 306 0.50 -0.54 -19.77
N GLY A 307 -0.48 -0.07 -20.55
CA GLY A 307 -1.54 -0.87 -21.16
C GLY A 307 -2.74 -1.16 -20.25
N MET A 308 -2.65 -0.85 -18.93
CA MET A 308 -3.78 -1.03 -18.01
C MET A 308 -4.25 0.31 -17.40
N PHE A 309 -3.40 1.33 -17.36
CA PHE A 309 -3.75 2.62 -16.74
C PHE A 309 -4.79 3.40 -17.58
N GLU A 310 -4.90 3.12 -18.85
CA GLU A 310 -5.91 3.68 -19.76
C GLU A 310 -7.34 3.38 -19.27
N THR A 311 -7.56 2.28 -18.56
CA THR A 311 -8.84 1.98 -17.93
C THR A 311 -9.14 2.97 -16.80
N THR A 312 -8.16 3.27 -15.94
CA THR A 312 -8.26 4.30 -14.91
C THR A 312 -8.58 5.67 -15.53
N ILE A 313 -7.87 6.04 -16.61
CA ILE A 313 -8.13 7.29 -17.33
C ILE A 313 -9.57 7.35 -17.86
N LYS A 314 -10.05 6.29 -18.50
CA LYS A 314 -11.45 6.20 -18.96
C LYS A 314 -12.47 6.37 -17.83
N ASN A 315 -12.20 5.75 -16.68
CA ASN A 315 -13.07 5.89 -15.52
C ASN A 315 -13.08 7.33 -14.97
N LEU A 316 -11.93 8.03 -14.99
CA LEU A 316 -11.80 9.41 -14.51
C LEU A 316 -12.52 10.45 -15.37
N TYR A 317 -12.92 10.15 -16.61
CA TYR A 317 -13.83 11.02 -17.37
C TYR A 317 -15.25 11.05 -16.79
N GLU A 318 -15.68 9.99 -16.16
CA GLU A 318 -17.04 9.85 -15.62
C GLU A 318 -17.09 10.01 -14.09
N VAL A 319 -15.98 9.68 -13.41
CA VAL A 319 -15.87 9.72 -11.95
C VAL A 319 -14.92 10.84 -11.55
N SER A 320 -15.46 11.88 -10.90
CA SER A 320 -14.69 12.96 -10.30
C SER A 320 -14.50 12.68 -8.81
N PRO A 321 -13.37 12.08 -8.39
CA PRO A 321 -13.19 11.64 -7.01
C PRO A 321 -13.05 12.85 -6.07
N MET A 322 -13.55 12.70 -4.83
CA MET A 322 -13.30 13.68 -3.77
C MET A 322 -11.89 13.53 -3.18
N VAL A 323 -11.42 12.31 -3.11
CA VAL A 323 -10.07 11.93 -2.71
C VAL A 323 -9.54 10.91 -3.70
N PHE A 324 -8.33 11.11 -4.18
CA PHE A 324 -7.67 10.13 -5.04
C PHE A 324 -6.40 9.63 -4.36
N GLY A 325 -6.40 8.35 -4.00
CA GLY A 325 -5.26 7.66 -3.39
C GLY A 325 -4.62 6.68 -4.36
N SER A 326 -3.29 6.73 -4.53
CA SER A 326 -2.60 5.77 -5.40
C SER A 326 -1.10 5.65 -5.09
N ALA A 327 -0.43 4.74 -5.81
CA ALA A 327 1.02 4.65 -5.80
C ALA A 327 1.66 5.84 -6.56
N PRO A 328 2.88 6.27 -6.20
CA PRO A 328 3.55 7.40 -6.87
C PRO A 328 3.64 7.31 -8.39
N ILE A 329 3.84 6.11 -8.94
CA ILE A 329 3.90 5.89 -10.39
C ILE A 329 2.58 6.27 -11.09
N ALA A 330 1.44 6.02 -10.47
CA ALA A 330 0.13 6.40 -11.01
C ALA A 330 0.02 7.92 -11.19
N PHE A 331 0.55 8.70 -10.24
CA PHE A 331 0.52 10.16 -10.32
C PHE A 331 1.38 10.71 -11.47
N GLY A 332 2.52 10.06 -11.78
CA GLY A 332 3.33 10.40 -12.94
C GLY A 332 2.57 10.15 -14.26
N MET A 333 1.95 8.97 -14.39
CA MET A 333 1.12 8.61 -15.56
C MET A 333 -0.10 9.52 -15.70
N LEU A 334 -0.75 9.85 -14.59
CA LEU A 334 -1.92 10.74 -14.56
C LEU A 334 -1.54 12.18 -14.95
N ALA A 335 -0.42 12.70 -14.45
CA ALA A 335 0.08 14.02 -14.83
C ALA A 335 0.32 14.10 -16.33
N GLU A 336 1.02 13.11 -16.90
CA GLU A 336 1.27 13.03 -18.35
C GLU A 336 -0.02 12.97 -19.18
N ALA A 337 -1.04 12.23 -18.72
CA ALA A 337 -2.33 12.18 -19.40
C ALA A 337 -3.07 13.53 -19.33
N MET A 338 -3.11 14.18 -18.16
CA MET A 338 -3.79 15.46 -17.96
C MET A 338 -3.10 16.66 -18.68
N GLU A 339 -1.79 16.58 -18.92
CA GLU A 339 -1.06 17.57 -19.71
C GLU A 339 -1.55 17.63 -21.17
N ARG A 340 -1.98 16.47 -21.68
CA ARG A 340 -2.45 16.30 -23.06
C ARG A 340 -3.96 16.46 -23.20
N ASP A 341 -4.69 16.27 -22.12
CA ASP A 341 -6.15 16.20 -22.13
C ASP A 341 -6.81 17.12 -21.09
N PRO A 342 -7.27 18.30 -21.51
CA PRO A 342 -7.96 19.24 -20.61
C PRO A 342 -9.31 18.74 -20.11
N VAL A 343 -10.00 17.82 -20.83
CA VAL A 343 -11.28 17.26 -20.39
C VAL A 343 -11.06 16.32 -19.22
N LEU A 344 -10.06 15.44 -19.30
CA LEU A 344 -9.65 14.58 -18.20
C LEU A 344 -9.24 15.42 -16.98
N ARG A 345 -8.43 16.46 -17.21
CA ARG A 345 -7.97 17.35 -16.14
C ARG A 345 -9.14 18.02 -15.42
N ALA A 346 -10.08 18.58 -16.16
CA ALA A 346 -11.28 19.21 -15.61
C ALA A 346 -12.12 18.21 -14.79
N SER A 347 -12.35 16.99 -15.30
CA SER A 347 -13.07 15.95 -14.58
C SER A 347 -12.34 15.54 -13.29
N PHE A 348 -11.03 15.32 -13.36
CA PHE A 348 -10.24 14.89 -12.20
C PHE A 348 -10.26 15.93 -11.06
N PHE A 349 -10.03 17.19 -11.35
CA PHE A 349 -9.98 18.24 -10.32
C PHE A 349 -11.33 18.77 -9.86
N LYS A 350 -12.44 18.44 -10.56
CA LYS A 350 -13.79 18.99 -10.30
C LYS A 350 -14.22 18.93 -8.83
N ASN A 351 -14.09 17.75 -8.21
CA ASN A 351 -14.52 17.52 -6.84
C ASN A 351 -13.33 17.28 -5.88
N LEU A 352 -12.11 17.23 -6.40
CA LEU A 352 -10.94 16.80 -5.65
C LEU A 352 -10.61 17.76 -4.51
N ARG A 353 -10.49 17.22 -3.30
CA ARG A 353 -10.07 17.95 -2.10
C ARG A 353 -8.60 17.76 -1.80
N TYR A 354 -8.09 16.54 -1.90
CA TYR A 354 -6.68 16.21 -1.72
C TYR A 354 -6.32 14.90 -2.45
N MET A 355 -5.04 14.71 -2.66
CA MET A 355 -4.47 13.47 -3.18
C MET A 355 -3.72 12.74 -2.06
N GLY A 356 -3.78 11.41 -2.06
CA GLY A 356 -3.06 10.56 -1.11
C GLY A 356 -2.07 9.64 -1.81
N TYR A 357 -0.85 9.51 -1.30
CA TYR A 357 0.07 8.50 -1.79
C TYR A 357 0.73 7.72 -0.65
N GLY A 358 1.19 6.51 -0.96
CA GLY A 358 1.87 5.65 -0.01
C GLY A 358 2.67 4.55 -0.69
N GLY A 359 3.40 3.78 0.11
CA GLY A 359 4.19 2.65 -0.36
C GLY A 359 5.55 3.00 -0.99
N ALA A 360 5.74 4.22 -1.49
CA ALA A 360 6.99 4.75 -2.00
C ALA A 360 7.00 6.29 -1.95
N THR A 361 8.16 6.90 -2.18
CA THR A 361 8.30 8.36 -2.22
C THR A 361 7.87 8.91 -3.59
N LEU A 362 7.06 9.97 -3.58
CA LEU A 362 6.73 10.74 -4.77
C LEU A 362 7.92 11.66 -5.13
N SER A 363 8.25 11.79 -6.43
CA SER A 363 9.30 12.72 -6.85
C SER A 363 8.82 14.17 -6.83
N ASN A 364 9.74 15.12 -6.61
CA ASN A 364 9.44 16.56 -6.66
C ASN A 364 8.91 16.96 -8.03
N ASP A 365 9.48 16.45 -9.13
CA ASP A 365 9.04 16.73 -10.49
C ASP A 365 7.55 16.37 -10.70
N VAL A 366 7.14 15.17 -10.30
CA VAL A 366 5.73 14.75 -10.41
C VAL A 366 4.83 15.65 -9.56
N ASN A 367 5.26 15.99 -8.34
CA ASN A 367 4.50 16.93 -7.50
C ASN A 367 4.35 18.29 -8.18
N GLU A 368 5.43 18.90 -8.69
CA GLU A 368 5.41 20.20 -9.34
C GLU A 368 4.48 20.20 -10.57
N ARG A 369 4.51 19.16 -11.40
CA ARG A 369 3.62 18.98 -12.54
C ARG A 369 2.15 18.90 -12.12
N LEU A 370 1.83 18.09 -11.09
CA LEU A 370 0.47 17.99 -10.55
C LEU A 370 -0.02 19.33 -10.00
N GLN A 371 0.82 20.08 -9.29
CA GLN A 371 0.46 21.39 -8.76
C GLN A 371 0.24 22.42 -9.87
N ALA A 372 1.07 22.40 -10.92
CA ALA A 372 0.88 23.27 -12.07
C ALA A 372 -0.47 23.00 -12.78
N LEU A 373 -0.83 21.73 -12.98
CA LEU A 373 -2.12 21.31 -13.54
C LEU A 373 -3.29 21.72 -12.64
N ALA A 374 -3.16 21.54 -11.31
CA ALA A 374 -4.18 21.94 -10.36
C ALA A 374 -4.42 23.46 -10.35
N ILE A 375 -3.35 24.25 -10.35
CA ILE A 375 -3.41 25.72 -10.43
C ILE A 375 -4.09 26.16 -11.73
N ALA A 376 -3.69 25.57 -12.86
CA ALA A 376 -4.26 25.90 -14.16
C ALA A 376 -5.77 25.63 -14.23
N GLU A 377 -6.25 24.59 -13.55
CA GLU A 377 -7.65 24.17 -13.59
C GLU A 377 -8.49 24.84 -12.51
N THR A 378 -7.97 25.00 -11.28
CA THR A 378 -8.76 25.40 -10.12
C THR A 378 -8.37 26.75 -9.52
N GLY A 379 -7.25 27.32 -9.94
CA GLY A 379 -6.66 28.51 -9.31
C GLY A 379 -5.99 28.25 -7.96
N GLN A 380 -5.92 26.99 -7.50
CA GLN A 380 -5.37 26.59 -6.20
C GLN A 380 -4.44 25.40 -6.35
N ARG A 381 -3.52 25.24 -5.39
CA ARG A 381 -2.77 24.00 -5.22
C ARG A 381 -3.64 22.96 -4.51
N ILE A 382 -3.41 21.66 -4.81
CA ILE A 382 -4.11 20.57 -4.14
C ILE A 382 -3.18 19.92 -3.12
N PRO A 383 -3.59 19.79 -1.82
CA PRO A 383 -2.79 19.11 -0.82
C PRO A 383 -2.47 17.67 -1.22
N LEU A 384 -1.21 17.26 -0.98
CA LEU A 384 -0.74 15.89 -1.06
C LEU A 384 -0.56 15.36 0.34
N THR A 385 -1.27 14.30 0.67
CA THR A 385 -1.22 13.63 1.96
C THR A 385 -0.48 12.31 1.84
N THR A 386 0.09 11.85 2.94
CA THR A 386 0.70 10.52 3.05
C THR A 386 0.12 9.80 4.25
N MET A 387 0.10 8.49 4.18
CA MET A 387 -0.17 7.65 5.33
C MET A 387 0.90 6.57 5.40
N TYR A 388 1.47 6.36 6.59
CA TYR A 388 2.50 5.37 6.83
C TYR A 388 2.03 4.38 7.90
N GLY A 389 2.41 3.12 7.71
CA GLY A 389 2.10 2.01 8.59
C GLY A 389 2.37 0.68 7.91
N ALA A 390 1.95 -0.39 8.56
CA ALA A 390 2.10 -1.77 8.08
C ALA A 390 0.78 -2.54 8.28
N THR A 391 0.70 -3.75 7.75
CA THR A 391 -0.45 -4.64 7.98
C THR A 391 -0.68 -4.86 9.47
N GLU A 392 0.39 -4.93 10.23
CA GLU A 392 0.40 -5.16 11.68
C GLU A 392 -0.03 -3.95 12.50
N THR A 393 -0.03 -2.76 11.92
CA THR A 393 -0.26 -1.51 12.68
C THR A 393 -1.36 -0.63 12.11
N GLN A 394 -1.87 -0.96 10.94
CA GLN A 394 -2.71 -0.08 10.13
C GLN A 394 -1.98 1.24 9.79
N GLY A 395 -2.70 2.35 9.56
CA GLY A 395 -2.11 3.67 9.40
C GLY A 395 -1.79 4.28 10.75
N VAL A 396 -0.52 4.54 11.03
CA VAL A 396 -0.06 5.03 12.33
C VAL A 396 0.40 6.48 12.31
N THR A 397 0.82 6.96 11.15
CA THR A 397 1.10 8.39 10.94
C THR A 397 0.46 8.87 9.65
N VAL A 398 0.16 10.14 9.58
CA VAL A 398 -0.48 10.78 8.43
C VAL A 398 0.00 12.23 8.30
N THR A 399 0.16 12.69 7.04
CA THR A 399 0.32 14.11 6.75
C THR A 399 -1.07 14.70 6.58
N HIS A 400 -1.56 15.39 7.61
CA HIS A 400 -2.92 15.93 7.66
C HIS A 400 -2.97 17.47 7.56
N TRP A 401 -1.94 18.05 6.97
CA TRP A 401 -1.83 19.49 6.71
C TRP A 401 -1.29 19.74 5.30
N ALA A 402 -1.58 20.91 4.75
CA ALA A 402 -1.02 21.33 3.47
C ALA A 402 0.47 21.64 3.63
N THR A 403 1.30 20.99 2.83
CA THR A 403 2.76 21.17 2.84
C THR A 403 3.31 21.07 1.41
N GLU A 404 4.44 21.74 1.19
CA GLU A 404 5.22 21.62 -0.05
C GLU A 404 6.19 20.44 -0.02
N GLN A 405 6.44 19.91 1.18
CA GLN A 405 7.39 18.86 1.39
C GLN A 405 6.80 17.51 0.96
N VAL A 406 7.44 16.84 0.02
CA VAL A 406 7.17 15.44 -0.32
C VAL A 406 8.06 14.49 0.48
N GLY A 407 7.68 13.22 0.59
CA GLY A 407 8.45 12.20 1.31
C GLY A 407 8.24 12.21 2.82
N LEU A 408 7.30 13.01 3.34
CA LEU A 408 6.90 12.91 4.74
C LEU A 408 6.18 11.59 4.99
N VAL A 409 6.42 10.98 6.16
CA VAL A 409 5.56 9.94 6.72
C VAL A 409 4.52 10.52 7.67
N GLY A 410 4.58 11.83 7.93
CA GLY A 410 3.60 12.56 8.72
C GLY A 410 3.85 12.53 10.23
N LEU A 411 2.77 12.66 10.98
CA LEU A 411 2.74 12.68 12.45
C LEU A 411 1.79 11.59 12.97
N PRO A 412 1.95 11.15 14.24
CA PRO A 412 1.10 10.11 14.82
C PRO A 412 -0.38 10.47 14.72
N VAL A 413 -1.21 9.50 14.30
CA VAL A 413 -2.67 9.64 14.41
C VAL A 413 -3.09 9.64 15.89
N PRO A 414 -4.20 10.30 16.27
CA PRO A 414 -4.73 10.28 17.62
C PRO A 414 -4.86 8.86 18.17
N GLY A 415 -4.41 8.63 19.41
CA GLY A 415 -4.42 7.34 20.08
C GLY A 415 -3.19 6.47 19.83
N VAL A 416 -2.30 6.86 18.90
CA VAL A 416 -1.06 6.13 18.59
C VAL A 416 0.16 6.85 19.18
N THR A 417 1.12 6.07 19.69
CA THR A 417 2.43 6.54 20.12
C THR A 417 3.50 5.97 19.22
N ILE A 418 4.32 6.84 18.64
CA ILE A 418 5.55 6.45 17.93
C ILE A 418 6.72 6.55 18.93
N LYS A 419 7.58 5.53 18.96
CA LYS A 419 8.85 5.51 19.70
C LYS A 419 9.98 5.41 18.69
N LEU A 420 10.81 6.43 18.62
CA LEU A 420 12.03 6.47 17.83
C LEU A 420 13.19 5.99 18.71
N VAL A 421 13.79 4.87 18.38
CA VAL A 421 14.86 4.23 19.17
C VAL A 421 16.20 4.38 18.44
N PRO A 422 17.24 4.91 19.10
CA PRO A 422 18.57 5.03 18.47
C PRO A 422 19.07 3.70 17.92
N ASN A 423 19.50 3.71 16.65
CA ASN A 423 20.09 2.56 15.99
C ASN A 423 21.20 3.04 15.04
N GLY A 424 22.44 3.02 15.52
CA GLY A 424 23.57 3.60 14.81
C GLY A 424 23.39 5.11 14.61
N THR A 425 23.29 5.54 13.36
CA THR A 425 23.09 6.96 12.98
C THR A 425 21.62 7.31 12.74
N LYS A 426 20.71 6.35 12.90
CA LYS A 426 19.27 6.48 12.61
C LYS A 426 18.42 6.21 13.84
N TYR A 427 17.12 6.40 13.70
CA TYR A 427 16.14 6.01 14.69
C TYR A 427 15.20 4.95 14.12
N GLU A 428 15.16 3.76 14.76
CA GLU A 428 14.18 2.71 14.47
C GLU A 428 12.79 3.16 14.93
N VAL A 429 11.79 2.98 14.08
CA VAL A 429 10.38 3.28 14.40
C VAL A 429 9.74 2.09 15.09
N ARG A 430 9.20 2.34 16.28
CA ARG A 430 8.34 1.39 17.01
C ARG A 430 7.01 2.05 17.32
N VAL A 431 5.95 1.25 17.39
CA VAL A 431 4.57 1.75 17.46
C VAL A 431 3.79 1.06 18.57
N LYS A 432 3.00 1.82 19.31
CA LYS A 432 2.03 1.33 20.29
C LYS A 432 0.71 2.08 20.17
N GLY A 433 -0.40 1.36 20.19
CA GLY A 433 -1.73 1.95 20.11
C GLY A 433 -2.80 0.92 19.77
N PRO A 434 -4.07 1.31 19.78
CA PRO A 434 -5.20 0.41 19.57
C PRO A 434 -5.32 -0.09 18.11
N THR A 435 -4.56 0.47 17.18
CA THR A 435 -4.48 0.04 15.78
C THR A 435 -3.48 -1.10 15.56
N VAL A 436 -2.64 -1.40 16.57
CA VAL A 436 -1.56 -2.38 16.48
C VAL A 436 -2.08 -3.77 16.79
N THR A 437 -1.73 -4.75 15.97
CA THR A 437 -2.06 -6.17 16.21
C THR A 437 -1.49 -6.68 17.53
N THR A 438 -2.12 -7.68 18.10
CA THR A 438 -1.60 -8.38 19.28
C THR A 438 -0.53 -9.44 18.93
N GLY A 439 -0.30 -9.69 17.64
CA GLY A 439 0.69 -10.64 17.15
C GLY A 439 0.30 -11.34 15.86
N TYR A 440 0.98 -12.42 15.54
CA TYR A 440 0.74 -13.23 14.36
C TYR A 440 -0.09 -14.46 14.70
N HIS A 441 -1.05 -14.78 13.85
CA HIS A 441 -1.93 -15.93 14.04
C HIS A 441 -1.14 -17.24 14.03
N ASN A 442 -1.29 -18.03 15.08
CA ASN A 442 -0.59 -19.31 15.27
C ASN A 442 0.95 -19.25 15.21
N ASP A 443 1.56 -18.09 15.49
CA ASP A 443 3.02 -17.92 15.47
C ASP A 443 3.51 -17.14 16.71
N PRO A 444 3.58 -17.79 17.88
CA PRO A 444 3.97 -17.14 19.13
C PRO A 444 5.43 -16.69 19.15
N GLU A 445 6.34 -17.38 18.45
CA GLU A 445 7.75 -17.03 18.42
C GLU A 445 7.97 -15.72 17.67
N LYS A 446 7.38 -15.58 16.46
CA LYS A 446 7.46 -14.32 15.70
C LYS A 446 6.68 -13.20 16.41
N THR A 447 5.61 -13.54 17.12
CA THR A 447 4.88 -12.57 17.94
C THR A 447 5.77 -12.00 19.04
N ALA A 448 6.45 -12.85 19.81
CA ALA A 448 7.35 -12.40 20.87
C ALA A 448 8.51 -11.55 20.34
N ALA A 449 9.08 -11.91 19.19
CA ALA A 449 10.16 -11.15 18.55
C ALA A 449 9.73 -9.79 17.98
N ALA A 450 8.43 -9.62 17.70
CA ALA A 450 7.91 -8.42 17.06
C ALA A 450 7.74 -7.22 18.02
N PHE A 451 7.73 -7.45 19.31
CA PHE A 451 7.52 -6.40 20.32
C PHE A 451 8.77 -6.16 21.17
N ASP A 452 8.91 -4.95 21.66
CA ASP A 452 9.90 -4.63 22.68
C ASP A 452 9.35 -4.84 24.11
N GLU A 453 10.22 -4.65 25.10
CA GLU A 453 9.90 -4.88 26.52
C GLU A 453 8.82 -3.93 27.06
N GLU A 454 8.57 -2.79 26.38
CA GLU A 454 7.50 -1.85 26.70
C GLU A 454 6.22 -2.13 25.90
N GLY A 455 6.20 -3.18 25.05
CA GLY A 455 5.07 -3.56 24.21
C GLY A 455 4.89 -2.69 22.95
N PHE A 456 5.95 -2.04 22.46
CA PHE A 456 5.95 -1.39 21.17
C PHE A 456 6.28 -2.38 20.05
N TYR A 457 5.46 -2.40 19.01
CA TYR A 457 5.71 -3.18 17.81
C TYR A 457 6.88 -2.61 17.00
N ARG A 458 7.83 -3.45 16.60
CA ARG A 458 9.02 -3.12 15.80
C ARG A 458 8.67 -3.13 14.32
N LEU A 459 8.60 -1.95 13.66
CA LEU A 459 8.32 -1.87 12.23
C LEU A 459 9.51 -2.29 11.35
N GLY A 460 10.74 -2.15 11.88
CA GLY A 460 11.96 -2.41 11.12
C GLY A 460 12.32 -1.29 10.13
N ASP A 461 11.62 -0.19 10.19
CA ASP A 461 11.85 1.02 9.41
C ASP A 461 12.56 2.07 10.27
N ALA A 462 13.24 3.03 9.62
CA ALA A 462 13.81 4.19 10.27
C ALA A 462 13.06 5.47 9.85
N ALA A 463 12.97 6.43 10.78
CA ALA A 463 12.47 7.77 10.51
C ALA A 463 13.23 8.80 11.35
N ARG A 464 13.15 10.06 10.92
CA ARG A 464 13.69 11.21 11.65
C ARG A 464 12.75 12.39 11.48
N PHE A 465 12.83 13.38 12.34
CA PHE A 465 12.12 14.64 12.11
C PHE A 465 12.66 15.36 10.87
N LEU A 466 11.76 16.02 10.14
CA LEU A 466 12.16 16.92 9.06
C LEU A 466 12.99 18.09 9.64
N ASN A 467 12.57 18.59 10.82
CA ASN A 467 13.24 19.63 11.58
C ASN A 467 13.22 19.26 13.05
N ASP A 468 14.39 19.00 13.65
CA ASP A 468 14.51 18.63 15.06
C ASP A 468 14.08 19.75 16.03
N ASN A 469 14.13 21.01 15.59
CA ASN A 469 13.71 22.17 16.37
C ASN A 469 12.21 22.47 16.24
N ASP A 470 11.56 21.88 15.24
CA ASP A 470 10.11 22.02 15.01
C ASP A 470 9.51 20.68 14.55
N PRO A 471 9.28 19.75 15.47
CA PRO A 471 8.71 18.43 15.16
C PRO A 471 7.32 18.47 14.51
N ALA A 472 6.58 19.58 14.66
CA ALA A 472 5.28 19.75 14.02
C ALA A 472 5.36 19.79 12.49
N GLN A 473 6.53 20.00 11.90
CA GLN A 473 6.77 19.86 10.47
C GLN A 473 6.70 18.40 9.98
N GLY A 474 6.66 17.42 10.89
CA GLY A 474 6.50 16.01 10.57
C GLY A 474 7.80 15.23 10.53
N MET A 475 7.66 13.93 10.25
CA MET A 475 8.76 12.98 10.11
C MET A 475 8.94 12.59 8.65
N VAL A 476 10.17 12.22 8.29
CA VAL A 476 10.55 11.66 6.99
C VAL A 476 11.04 10.23 7.16
N PHE A 477 10.76 9.39 6.17
CA PHE A 477 11.28 8.02 6.10
C PHE A 477 12.79 8.04 5.88
N ASP A 478 13.52 7.19 6.62
CA ASP A 478 14.98 7.12 6.58
C ASP A 478 15.50 5.71 6.25
N GLY A 479 14.70 4.95 5.50
CA GLY A 479 15.04 3.62 5.02
C GLY A 479 14.63 2.50 5.99
N ARG A 480 15.02 1.25 5.64
CA ARG A 480 14.81 0.08 6.48
C ARG A 480 16.07 -0.23 7.27
N VAL A 481 15.92 -0.37 8.57
CA VAL A 481 17.02 -0.68 9.48
C VAL A 481 17.70 -2.02 9.12
N THR A 482 16.91 -2.98 8.64
CA THR A 482 17.37 -4.34 8.31
C THR A 482 18.02 -4.48 6.93
N GLU A 483 17.92 -3.47 6.07
CA GLU A 483 18.51 -3.48 4.73
C GLU A 483 19.84 -2.73 4.65
N ASP A 484 20.10 -1.84 5.62
CA ASP A 484 21.35 -1.09 5.70
C ASP A 484 22.52 -2.01 6.10
N PHE A 485 23.69 -1.78 5.52
CA PHE A 485 24.86 -2.60 5.78
C PHE A 485 26.16 -1.75 5.88
N LYS A 486 27.25 -2.38 6.32
CA LYS A 486 28.59 -1.78 6.34
C LYS A 486 29.45 -2.36 5.22
N LEU A 487 30.23 -1.49 4.57
CA LEU A 487 31.37 -1.91 3.77
C LEU A 487 32.50 -2.44 4.68
N ASP A 488 33.51 -3.09 4.10
CA ASP A 488 34.73 -3.54 4.81
C ASP A 488 35.51 -2.40 5.48
N SER A 489 35.40 -1.19 4.91
CA SER A 489 35.93 0.05 5.49
C SER A 489 35.19 0.53 6.75
N GLY A 490 34.08 -0.13 7.14
CA GLY A 490 33.18 0.31 8.21
C GLY A 490 32.18 1.40 7.80
N THR A 491 32.20 1.84 6.54
CA THR A 491 31.27 2.85 6.03
C THR A 491 29.85 2.30 5.95
N TRP A 492 28.87 2.96 6.57
CA TRP A 492 27.46 2.63 6.48
C TRP A 492 26.88 2.99 5.12
N VAL A 493 26.12 2.08 4.54
CA VAL A 493 25.34 2.25 3.31
C VAL A 493 23.86 2.19 3.64
N SER A 494 23.14 3.28 3.36
CA SER A 494 21.68 3.35 3.49
C SER A 494 21.02 2.90 2.19
N VAL A 495 20.57 1.65 2.15
CA VAL A 495 19.94 1.05 0.98
C VAL A 495 18.64 1.76 0.63
N GLY A 496 17.82 2.07 1.64
CA GLY A 496 16.52 2.69 1.46
C GLY A 496 16.54 4.09 0.84
N THR A 497 17.68 4.80 0.91
CA THR A 497 17.89 6.09 0.24
C THR A 497 18.65 5.94 -1.08
N LEU A 498 19.66 5.08 -1.12
CA LEU A 498 20.50 4.89 -2.30
C LEU A 498 19.74 4.25 -3.47
N ARG A 499 18.93 3.23 -3.20
CA ARG A 499 18.21 2.50 -4.25
C ARG A 499 17.21 3.40 -5.04
N PRO A 500 16.33 4.19 -4.41
CA PRO A 500 15.47 5.12 -5.15
C PRO A 500 16.23 6.12 -6.00
N ASP A 501 17.33 6.67 -5.47
CA ASP A 501 18.16 7.63 -6.19
C ASP A 501 18.84 7.00 -7.42
N LEU A 502 19.30 5.75 -7.31
CA LEU A 502 19.86 5.00 -8.44
C LEU A 502 18.82 4.69 -9.51
N VAL A 503 17.64 4.25 -9.11
CA VAL A 503 16.53 3.99 -10.06
C VAL A 503 16.15 5.27 -10.77
N ALA A 504 16.03 6.39 -10.06
CA ALA A 504 15.74 7.70 -10.65
C ALA A 504 16.84 8.14 -11.63
N ALA A 505 18.12 8.03 -11.26
CA ALA A 505 19.26 8.36 -12.12
C ALA A 505 19.31 7.51 -13.39
N CYS A 506 18.87 6.26 -13.32
CA CYS A 506 18.86 5.30 -14.43
C CYS A 506 17.55 5.28 -15.22
N SER A 507 16.53 6.06 -14.81
CA SER A 507 15.25 6.15 -15.54
C SER A 507 15.45 6.68 -16.98
N PRO A 508 14.61 6.24 -17.96
CA PRO A 508 13.52 5.25 -17.88
C PRO A 508 13.98 3.79 -18.15
N TRP A 509 15.27 3.51 -18.09
CA TRP A 509 15.92 2.29 -18.59
C TRP A 509 15.87 1.11 -17.63
N VAL A 510 15.69 1.38 -16.34
CA VAL A 510 15.59 0.33 -15.30
C VAL A 510 14.21 0.33 -14.66
N MET A 511 13.73 -0.86 -14.33
CA MET A 511 12.51 -1.06 -13.56
C MET A 511 12.79 -0.92 -12.06
N ASP A 512 13.85 -1.55 -11.58
CA ASP A 512 14.26 -1.54 -10.19
C ASP A 512 15.73 -2.00 -10.02
N ALA A 513 16.25 -1.84 -8.81
CA ALA A 513 17.61 -2.21 -8.45
C ALA A 513 17.69 -2.92 -7.10
N VAL A 514 18.74 -3.71 -6.93
CA VAL A 514 19.14 -4.31 -5.66
C VAL A 514 20.58 -3.92 -5.35
N ILE A 515 20.84 -3.48 -4.13
CA ILE A 515 22.14 -2.97 -3.69
C ILE A 515 22.87 -4.05 -2.90
N CYS A 516 24.11 -4.33 -3.23
CA CYS A 516 24.97 -5.26 -2.50
C CYS A 516 26.29 -4.61 -2.08
N GLY A 517 26.96 -5.18 -1.06
CA GLY A 517 28.23 -4.61 -0.58
C GLY A 517 28.53 -4.89 0.88
N GLN A 518 27.72 -5.67 1.58
CA GLN A 518 28.00 -6.02 2.97
C GLN A 518 29.37 -6.69 3.09
N ASP A 519 30.23 -6.10 3.93
CA ASP A 519 31.62 -6.56 4.17
C ASP A 519 32.46 -6.64 2.87
N LYS A 520 32.16 -5.79 1.87
CA LYS A 520 32.86 -5.71 0.58
C LYS A 520 33.51 -4.35 0.39
N PRO A 521 34.52 -4.22 -0.51
CA PRO A 521 35.30 -2.99 -0.67
C PRO A 521 34.54 -1.84 -1.34
N PHE A 522 33.43 -2.12 -2.00
CA PHE A 522 32.62 -1.12 -2.69
C PHE A 522 31.17 -1.58 -2.81
N ILE A 523 30.27 -0.64 -3.16
CA ILE A 523 28.88 -0.94 -3.44
C ILE A 523 28.73 -1.50 -4.85
N GLY A 524 28.08 -2.67 -4.96
CA GLY A 524 27.61 -3.24 -6.20
C GLY A 524 26.10 -3.05 -6.38
N ALA A 525 25.63 -3.12 -7.63
CA ALA A 525 24.21 -3.03 -7.94
C ALA A 525 23.79 -4.11 -8.96
N LEU A 526 22.59 -4.67 -8.76
CA LEU A 526 21.91 -5.55 -9.70
C LEU A 526 20.68 -4.80 -10.22
N PHE A 527 20.54 -4.66 -11.55
CA PHE A 527 19.45 -3.93 -12.17
C PHE A 527 18.51 -4.83 -12.95
N TRP A 528 17.20 -4.66 -12.80
CA TRP A 528 16.24 -5.14 -13.76
C TRP A 528 15.95 -4.06 -14.79
N PRO A 529 16.08 -4.38 -16.10
CA PRO A 529 15.75 -3.45 -17.17
C PRO A 529 14.25 -3.18 -17.22
N SER A 530 13.86 -1.98 -17.65
CA SER A 530 12.46 -1.72 -17.98
C SER A 530 12.13 -2.32 -19.35
N MET A 531 10.92 -2.90 -19.48
CA MET A 531 10.48 -3.47 -20.77
C MET A 531 10.43 -2.41 -21.87
N ALA A 532 9.91 -1.22 -21.58
CA ALA A 532 9.85 -0.11 -22.54
C ALA A 532 11.26 0.34 -22.98
N GLY A 533 12.20 0.45 -22.03
CA GLY A 533 13.59 0.77 -22.33
C GLY A 533 14.25 -0.27 -23.23
N MET A 534 14.04 -1.56 -22.95
CA MET A 534 14.56 -2.64 -23.78
C MET A 534 13.97 -2.65 -25.19
N GLN A 535 12.66 -2.39 -25.33
CA GLN A 535 12.02 -2.26 -26.64
C GLN A 535 12.59 -1.08 -27.43
N THR A 536 12.80 0.06 -26.79
CA THR A 536 13.42 1.24 -27.42
C THR A 536 14.84 0.92 -27.90
N LEU A 537 15.66 0.24 -27.08
CA LEU A 537 17.02 -0.14 -27.48
C LEU A 537 17.06 -1.23 -28.54
N ALA A 538 16.06 -2.11 -28.58
CA ALA A 538 15.92 -3.10 -29.65
C ALA A 538 15.53 -2.47 -31.00
N ALA A 539 14.74 -1.40 -30.97
CA ALA A 539 14.35 -0.66 -32.19
C ALA A 539 15.47 0.27 -32.70
N ASP A 540 16.47 0.58 -31.87
CA ASP A 540 17.61 1.40 -32.29
C ASP A 540 18.54 0.62 -33.23
N ALA A 541 18.75 1.16 -34.45
CA ALA A 541 19.56 0.55 -35.49
C ALA A 541 21.09 0.63 -35.25
N GLY A 542 21.53 1.26 -34.17
CA GLY A 542 22.95 1.33 -33.78
C GLY A 542 23.57 -0.04 -33.48
N PRO A 543 24.92 -0.15 -33.48
CA PRO A 543 25.62 -1.40 -33.25
C PRO A 543 25.40 -1.95 -31.84
N GLY A 544 25.49 -3.29 -31.69
CA GLY A 544 25.38 -4.00 -30.43
C GLY A 544 23.97 -4.51 -30.12
N THR A 545 23.89 -5.48 -29.22
CA THR A 545 22.64 -6.02 -28.70
C THR A 545 21.95 -5.02 -27.77
N PRO A 546 20.63 -5.11 -27.56
CA PRO A 546 19.94 -4.24 -26.60
C PRO A 546 20.57 -4.25 -25.20
N LEU A 547 21.11 -5.40 -24.76
CA LEU A 547 21.78 -5.54 -23.46
C LEU A 547 23.13 -4.80 -23.43
N GLU A 548 23.92 -4.88 -24.49
CA GLU A 548 25.19 -4.13 -24.60
C GLU A 548 24.94 -2.61 -24.63
N LYS A 549 23.94 -2.17 -25.39
CA LYS A 549 23.52 -0.76 -25.42
C LYS A 549 23.08 -0.28 -24.04
N LEU A 550 22.25 -1.07 -23.34
CA LEU A 550 21.83 -0.76 -21.98
C LEU A 550 23.00 -0.70 -21.02
N THR A 551 23.95 -1.64 -21.11
CA THR A 551 25.15 -1.67 -20.26
C THR A 551 26.00 -0.40 -20.44
N ALA A 552 26.24 0.01 -21.68
CA ALA A 552 26.98 1.25 -21.99
C ALA A 552 26.26 2.50 -21.46
N LEU A 553 24.94 2.56 -21.64
CA LEU A 553 24.10 3.67 -21.17
C LEU A 553 24.10 3.77 -19.64
N LEU A 554 23.91 2.63 -18.94
CA LEU A 554 23.93 2.61 -17.47
C LEU A 554 25.33 2.95 -16.93
N SER A 555 26.42 2.49 -17.56
CA SER A 555 27.78 2.90 -17.18
C SER A 555 27.95 4.41 -17.20
N GLY A 556 27.48 5.09 -18.24
CA GLY A 556 27.52 6.55 -18.36
C GLY A 556 26.68 7.26 -17.28
N LYS A 557 25.44 6.78 -17.06
CA LYS A 557 24.54 7.33 -16.02
C LYS A 557 25.10 7.15 -14.61
N LEU A 558 25.65 5.97 -14.29
CA LEU A 558 26.23 5.69 -12.99
C LEU A 558 27.56 6.45 -12.77
N ALA A 559 28.37 6.65 -13.80
CA ALA A 559 29.54 7.51 -13.73
C ALA A 559 29.12 8.96 -13.38
N ALA A 560 28.09 9.49 -14.04
CA ALA A 560 27.55 10.80 -13.71
C ALA A 560 26.98 10.86 -12.27
N PHE A 561 26.24 9.84 -11.85
CA PHE A 561 25.73 9.71 -10.50
C PHE A 561 26.87 9.71 -9.46
N ASN A 562 27.93 8.96 -9.71
CA ASN A 562 29.11 8.87 -8.84
C ASN A 562 29.84 10.21 -8.67
N THR A 563 29.78 11.14 -9.64
CA THR A 563 30.38 12.47 -9.50
C THR A 563 29.70 13.34 -8.45
N THR A 564 28.40 13.12 -8.23
CA THR A 564 27.58 13.87 -7.27
C THR A 564 27.36 13.11 -5.96
N ALA A 565 27.77 11.85 -5.87
CA ALA A 565 27.43 10.95 -4.78
C ALA A 565 28.08 11.24 -3.41
N GLY A 566 29.05 12.12 -3.34
CA GLY A 566 29.64 12.62 -2.08
C GLY A 566 30.64 11.70 -1.36
N GLY A 567 30.57 10.36 -1.51
CA GLY A 567 31.47 9.45 -0.81
C GLY A 567 31.27 7.97 -1.11
N SER A 568 32.07 7.09 -0.49
CA SER A 568 32.05 5.63 -0.69
C SER A 568 30.71 4.99 -0.31
N SER A 569 29.92 5.61 0.58
CA SER A 569 28.60 5.14 0.98
C SER A 569 27.52 5.24 -0.12
N ARG A 570 27.83 5.90 -1.24
CA ARG A 570 26.88 6.13 -2.34
C ARG A 570 27.43 5.81 -3.72
N ARG A 571 28.74 5.59 -3.84
CA ARG A 571 29.40 5.31 -5.13
C ARG A 571 29.24 3.85 -5.52
N ILE A 572 28.74 3.61 -6.73
CA ILE A 572 28.62 2.29 -7.32
C ILE A 572 29.94 1.94 -8.02
N GLY A 573 30.58 0.84 -7.61
CA GLY A 573 31.82 0.39 -8.23
C GLY A 573 31.61 -0.53 -9.43
N ARG A 574 30.64 -1.44 -9.33
CA ARG A 574 30.29 -2.40 -10.39
C ARG A 574 28.80 -2.72 -10.38
N PHE A 575 28.30 -3.17 -11.52
CA PHE A 575 26.91 -3.59 -11.63
C PHE A 575 26.72 -4.76 -12.61
N VAL A 576 25.56 -5.41 -12.52
CA VAL A 576 25.10 -6.44 -13.46
C VAL A 576 23.64 -6.17 -13.84
N ILE A 577 23.27 -6.45 -15.09
CA ILE A 577 21.89 -6.40 -15.56
C ILE A 577 21.30 -7.80 -15.51
N MET A 578 20.21 -7.96 -14.77
CA MET A 578 19.49 -9.21 -14.64
C MET A 578 18.52 -9.39 -15.82
N THR A 579 18.65 -10.47 -16.55
CA THR A 579 17.78 -10.78 -17.71
C THR A 579 16.56 -11.62 -17.32
N GLU A 580 16.66 -12.37 -16.22
CA GLU A 580 15.53 -13.13 -15.68
C GLU A 580 14.66 -12.23 -14.81
N PRO A 581 13.34 -12.13 -15.04
CA PRO A 581 12.46 -11.29 -14.24
C PRO A 581 12.43 -11.75 -12.76
N PRO A 582 12.03 -10.86 -11.84
CA PRO A 582 11.92 -11.22 -10.42
C PRO A 582 10.82 -12.26 -10.21
N SER A 583 11.12 -13.32 -9.45
CA SER A 583 10.21 -14.41 -9.16
C SER A 583 9.33 -14.14 -7.94
N ILE A 584 8.01 -14.30 -8.11
CA ILE A 584 7.06 -14.20 -7.00
C ILE A 584 7.14 -15.44 -6.08
N ASP A 585 7.36 -16.63 -6.65
CA ASP A 585 7.48 -17.89 -5.90
C ASP A 585 8.72 -17.88 -5.01
N ALA A 586 9.86 -17.43 -5.55
CA ALA A 586 11.09 -17.25 -4.77
C ALA A 586 11.09 -16.01 -3.86
N GLY A 587 10.04 -15.20 -3.88
CA GLY A 587 9.91 -14.03 -3.03
C GLY A 587 10.80 -12.85 -3.41
N GLU A 588 11.39 -12.81 -4.61
CA GLU A 588 12.18 -11.67 -5.09
C GLU A 588 11.32 -10.42 -5.31
N ILE A 589 10.05 -10.63 -5.65
CA ILE A 589 9.05 -9.57 -5.76
C ILE A 589 7.85 -9.94 -4.89
N THR A 590 7.32 -8.96 -4.20
CA THR A 590 6.10 -9.13 -3.42
C THR A 590 4.88 -9.13 -4.33
N ASP A 591 3.74 -9.55 -3.79
CA ASP A 591 2.43 -9.45 -4.45
C ASP A 591 1.99 -8.00 -4.72
N LYS A 592 2.63 -7.04 -4.06
CA LYS A 592 2.47 -5.59 -4.27
C LYS A 592 3.36 -5.03 -5.39
N GLY A 593 4.19 -5.88 -6.00
CA GLY A 593 5.15 -5.46 -7.02
C GLY A 593 6.44 -4.83 -6.48
N TYR A 594 6.69 -4.87 -5.16
CA TYR A 594 7.94 -4.37 -4.57
C TYR A 594 9.01 -5.44 -4.56
N VAL A 595 10.21 -5.07 -5.00
CA VAL A 595 11.38 -5.94 -4.95
C VAL A 595 11.80 -6.16 -3.50
N ASN A 596 12.03 -7.43 -3.14
CA ASN A 596 12.58 -7.84 -1.87
C ASN A 596 14.11 -7.92 -1.99
N GLN A 597 14.78 -6.93 -1.48
CA GLN A 597 16.23 -6.77 -1.47
C GLN A 597 16.95 -8.04 -0.98
N ARG A 598 16.55 -8.56 0.17
CA ARG A 598 17.19 -9.72 0.81
C ARG A 598 16.98 -11.00 0.00
N ALA A 599 15.75 -11.33 -0.35
CA ALA A 599 15.44 -12.55 -1.10
C ALA A 599 16.12 -12.56 -2.47
N THR A 600 16.24 -11.38 -3.11
CA THR A 600 16.98 -11.25 -4.36
C THR A 600 18.46 -11.51 -4.18
N LEU A 601 19.11 -10.94 -3.16
CA LEU A 601 20.53 -11.18 -2.89
C LEU A 601 20.81 -12.66 -2.60
N GLU A 602 19.95 -13.31 -1.81
CA GLU A 602 20.08 -14.73 -1.49
C GLU A 602 19.94 -15.60 -2.75
N ARG A 603 18.92 -15.36 -3.57
CA ARG A 603 18.68 -16.13 -4.80
C ARG A 603 19.74 -15.89 -5.88
N ARG A 604 20.16 -14.63 -6.03
CA ARG A 604 21.12 -14.18 -7.05
C ARG A 604 22.55 -14.11 -6.53
N ASP A 605 22.88 -14.86 -5.47
CA ASP A 605 24.22 -14.84 -4.84
C ASP A 605 25.35 -15.06 -5.87
N GLY A 606 25.15 -15.92 -6.86
CA GLY A 606 26.10 -16.11 -7.95
C GLY A 606 26.42 -14.84 -8.75
N LEU A 607 25.42 -13.96 -8.97
CA LEU A 607 25.66 -12.66 -9.61
C LEU A 607 26.39 -11.71 -8.66
N VAL A 608 26.05 -11.74 -7.38
CA VAL A 608 26.75 -10.95 -6.35
C VAL A 608 28.22 -11.37 -6.29
N GLN A 609 28.52 -12.67 -6.27
CA GLN A 609 29.90 -13.17 -6.28
C GLN A 609 30.66 -12.72 -7.53
N ASN A 610 30.01 -12.71 -8.70
CA ASN A 610 30.61 -12.23 -9.96
C ASN A 610 30.98 -10.73 -9.88
N ILE A 611 30.17 -9.91 -9.22
CA ILE A 611 30.47 -8.47 -9.02
C ILE A 611 31.78 -8.29 -8.28
N TYR A 612 32.07 -9.11 -7.25
CA TYR A 612 33.26 -8.98 -6.40
C TYR A 612 34.44 -9.86 -6.83
N ALA A 613 34.28 -10.68 -7.84
CA ALA A 613 35.38 -11.48 -8.38
C ALA A 613 36.48 -10.62 -8.96
N ASN A 614 37.72 -11.14 -8.95
CA ASN A 614 38.89 -10.50 -9.58
C ASN A 614 39.61 -11.50 -10.49
N PRO A 615 39.54 -11.37 -11.82
CA PRO A 615 38.81 -10.33 -12.57
C PRO A 615 37.29 -10.42 -12.39
N PRO A 616 36.52 -9.34 -12.71
CA PRO A 616 35.05 -9.37 -12.65
C PRO A 616 34.45 -10.53 -13.45
N GLY A 617 33.39 -11.14 -12.91
CA GLY A 617 32.71 -12.25 -13.59
C GLY A 617 31.95 -11.84 -14.84
N ALA A 618 31.40 -12.81 -15.54
CA ALA A 618 30.65 -12.58 -16.78
C ALA A 618 29.45 -11.65 -16.56
N GLY A 619 29.23 -10.72 -17.48
CA GLY A 619 28.12 -9.75 -17.45
C GLY A 619 28.29 -8.57 -16.47
N VAL A 620 29.38 -8.52 -15.72
CA VAL A 620 29.67 -7.42 -14.79
C VAL A 620 30.31 -6.25 -15.53
N ALA A 621 29.73 -5.06 -15.36
CA ALA A 621 30.31 -3.81 -15.83
C ALA A 621 30.93 -3.02 -14.65
N THR A 622 32.04 -2.35 -14.91
CA THR A 622 32.71 -1.43 -13.97
C THR A 622 32.29 0.00 -14.30
N VAL A 623 32.03 0.81 -13.27
CA VAL A 623 31.62 2.22 -13.40
C VAL A 623 32.82 3.13 -13.33
#